data_d1d575a0a5302aa10efad992c2c74a6f
#
_entry.id   d1d575a0a5302aa10efad992c2c74a6f
#
_cell.length_a   1.000
_cell.length_b   1.000
_cell.length_c   1.000
_cell.angle_alpha   90.00
_cell.angle_beta   90.00
_cell.angle_gamma   90.00
#
_symmetry.space_group_name_H-M   'P 1'
#
loop_
_entity.id
_entity.type
_entity.pdbx_description
1 polymer ?
#
loop_
_entity_poly.entity_id
_entity_poly.type
_entity_poly.pdbx_seq_one_letter_code
_entity_poly.pdbx_strand_id
1 'polypeptide(L)'
;MPFAVPRALPLTILAAFVLAGCAEKGAAPLKKDEKPVDVASVVRQKMPASVKDRNAWADALAKTFESQKIAPTEENICSVLAVAQQESMYQSDPAVPGLNKIARKEIDRRAESMHIPVFLVHTALKITSPNGKSYSERLDTVKTEKQLSAIFDDFISMVPMGQKLFGSLNPVHTGGPMQVSIAFAEKHTDGYPWKIDGTVRQEVFSLRGGLWFGTYHLLNYPANYDEPLYRFADFNAGWYASRNAAFQSAVSRASGVKLALDGDLIAYGSSEAGSTELAVRKLSTTLGLSNSDIRRQLEKGDSLAFEKTDLYKKVFALAEQKSGKTLPRAILPGIQLESPKITRNLTTAWFAKRVDDRRARCMGL
;
A
#
# COMPACT_ATOMS: atom_id res chain seq x y z
N MET A 1 -67.11 -51.47 20.91
CA MET A 1 -66.13 -50.72 21.67
C MET A 1 -65.21 -50.04 20.67
N PRO A 2 -65.31 -48.73 20.44
CA PRO A 2 -64.50 -48.06 19.45
C PRO A 2 -63.26 -47.44 20.11
N PHE A 3 -62.11 -47.63 19.51
CA PHE A 3 -60.84 -47.03 19.89
C PHE A 3 -60.75 -45.57 19.43
N ALA A 4 -60.42 -44.68 20.34
CA ALA A 4 -60.17 -43.27 20.07
C ALA A 4 -58.80 -43.07 19.49
N VAL A 5 -58.70 -42.31 18.39
CA VAL A 5 -57.47 -41.88 17.77
C VAL A 5 -57.12 -40.46 18.28
N PRO A 6 -55.91 -40.19 18.78
CA PRO A 6 -55.51 -38.81 19.17
C PRO A 6 -55.13 -38.00 17.90
N ARG A 7 -55.65 -36.79 17.85
CA ARG A 7 -55.33 -35.77 16.83
C ARG A 7 -53.91 -35.24 17.04
N ALA A 8 -53.08 -35.33 16.00
CA ALA A 8 -51.79 -34.71 15.88
C ALA A 8 -51.97 -33.22 15.57
N LEU A 9 -51.35 -32.32 16.39
CA LEU A 9 -51.15 -30.90 16.09
C LEU A 9 -50.05 -30.74 15.02
N PRO A 10 -50.19 -29.83 14.07
CA PRO A 10 -49.10 -29.51 13.16
C PRO A 10 -48.09 -28.58 13.86
N LEU A 11 -46.84 -29.04 13.89
CA LEU A 11 -45.69 -28.29 14.35
C LEU A 11 -45.27 -27.33 13.20
N THR A 12 -45.63 -26.06 13.36
CA THR A 12 -45.14 -24.99 12.45
C THR A 12 -43.65 -24.74 12.71
N ILE A 13 -42.79 -25.23 11.80
CA ILE A 13 -41.36 -24.90 11.79
C ILE A 13 -41.21 -23.47 11.30
N LEU A 14 -40.89 -22.56 12.21
CA LEU A 14 -40.48 -21.19 11.89
C LEU A 14 -39.05 -21.23 11.41
N ALA A 15 -38.85 -21.21 10.11
CA ALA A 15 -37.52 -21.07 9.47
C ALA A 15 -37.02 -19.65 9.72
N ALA A 16 -36.13 -19.47 10.70
CA ALA A 16 -35.37 -18.25 10.87
C ALA A 16 -34.35 -18.14 9.73
N PHE A 17 -34.64 -17.31 8.75
CA PHE A 17 -33.64 -16.86 7.79
C PHE A 17 -32.60 -16.02 8.51
N VAL A 18 -31.45 -16.64 8.80
CA VAL A 18 -30.22 -15.90 9.16
C VAL A 18 -29.74 -15.21 7.89
N LEU A 19 -30.05 -13.94 7.74
CA LEU A 19 -29.39 -13.05 6.78
C LEU A 19 -27.93 -12.98 7.19
N ALA A 20 -27.09 -13.79 6.52
CA ALA A 20 -25.65 -13.59 6.51
C ALA A 20 -25.39 -12.24 5.83
N GLY A 21 -25.28 -11.18 6.64
CA GLY A 21 -24.83 -9.89 6.16
C GLY A 21 -23.42 -10.04 5.60
N CYS A 22 -23.29 -9.87 4.31
CA CYS A 22 -21.98 -9.61 3.68
C CYS A 22 -21.37 -8.42 4.42
N ALA A 23 -20.28 -8.65 5.16
CA ALA A 23 -19.50 -7.57 5.75
C ALA A 23 -19.00 -6.70 4.58
N GLU A 24 -19.66 -5.56 4.37
CA GLU A 24 -19.16 -4.54 3.46
C GLU A 24 -17.74 -4.20 3.90
N LYS A 25 -16.77 -4.35 2.97
CA LYS A 25 -15.44 -3.78 3.12
C LYS A 25 -15.61 -2.26 3.06
N GLY A 26 -15.92 -1.64 4.19
CA GLY A 26 -16.18 -0.22 4.30
C GLY A 26 -14.93 0.56 4.69
N ALA A 27 -14.77 1.73 4.10
CA ALA A 27 -13.86 2.77 4.55
C ALA A 27 -14.01 3.05 6.05
N ALA A 28 -12.95 3.55 6.69
CA ALA A 28 -12.99 3.93 8.11
C ALA A 28 -14.19 4.86 8.38
N PRO A 29 -14.95 4.62 9.47
CA PRO A 29 -16.07 5.47 9.81
C PRO A 29 -15.62 6.91 10.10
N LEU A 30 -16.50 7.87 9.80
CA LEU A 30 -16.32 9.28 10.19
C LEU A 30 -16.04 9.37 11.70
N LYS A 31 -15.08 10.20 12.10
CA LYS A 31 -15.00 10.68 13.49
C LYS A 31 -16.29 11.42 13.79
N LYS A 32 -16.81 11.27 15.02
CA LYS A 32 -18.19 11.61 15.45
C LYS A 32 -18.65 13.05 15.13
N ASP A 33 -17.72 13.96 14.79
CA ASP A 33 -17.97 15.40 14.60
C ASP A 33 -17.61 15.94 13.19
N GLU A 34 -17.21 15.08 12.26
CA GLU A 34 -16.84 15.52 10.91
C GLU A 34 -18.04 15.54 9.97
N LYS A 35 -18.32 16.73 9.39
CA LYS A 35 -19.37 16.90 8.40
C LYS A 35 -18.87 16.53 7.00
N PRO A 36 -19.70 15.80 6.21
CA PRO A 36 -19.40 15.58 4.81
C PRO A 36 -19.28 16.91 4.06
N VAL A 37 -18.29 16.99 3.17
CA VAL A 37 -18.05 18.19 2.33
C VAL A 37 -18.07 17.82 0.85
N ASP A 38 -18.26 18.84 -0.02
CA ASP A 38 -18.05 18.65 -1.45
C ASP A 38 -16.57 18.52 -1.78
N VAL A 39 -16.17 17.31 -2.14
CA VAL A 39 -14.77 16.95 -2.41
C VAL A 39 -14.17 17.84 -3.49
N ALA A 40 -14.89 18.05 -4.61
CA ALA A 40 -14.37 18.85 -5.72
C ALA A 40 -14.14 20.30 -5.33
N SER A 41 -15.04 20.88 -4.54
CA SER A 41 -14.92 22.25 -4.04
C SER A 41 -13.71 22.41 -3.12
N VAL A 42 -13.56 21.49 -2.13
CA VAL A 42 -12.44 21.52 -1.20
C VAL A 42 -11.11 21.34 -1.93
N VAL A 43 -11.03 20.41 -2.89
CA VAL A 43 -9.79 20.20 -3.69
C VAL A 43 -9.43 21.50 -4.43
N ARG A 44 -10.37 22.15 -5.11
CA ARG A 44 -10.12 23.42 -5.81
C ARG A 44 -9.66 24.53 -4.86
N GLN A 45 -10.19 24.58 -3.65
CA GLN A 45 -9.84 25.57 -2.64
C GLN A 45 -8.44 25.34 -2.03
N LYS A 46 -8.13 24.07 -1.71
CA LYS A 46 -6.90 23.71 -0.96
C LYS A 46 -5.68 23.54 -1.85
N MET A 47 -5.86 23.25 -3.14
CA MET A 47 -4.72 23.13 -4.05
C MET A 47 -4.13 24.50 -4.41
N PRO A 48 -2.79 24.62 -4.47
CA PRO A 48 -2.12 25.87 -4.89
C PRO A 48 -2.58 26.33 -6.28
N ALA A 49 -2.72 27.64 -6.46
CA ALA A 49 -3.14 28.22 -7.74
C ALA A 49 -2.18 27.90 -8.91
N SER A 50 -0.93 27.60 -8.60
CA SER A 50 0.10 27.22 -9.58
C SER A 50 -0.04 25.82 -10.14
N VAL A 51 -0.88 24.96 -9.52
CA VAL A 51 -1.12 23.61 -10.02
C VAL A 51 -1.94 23.66 -11.30
N LYS A 52 -1.41 23.04 -12.36
CA LYS A 52 -2.13 22.91 -13.63
C LYS A 52 -3.30 21.93 -13.45
N ASP A 53 -4.36 22.17 -14.21
CA ASP A 53 -5.52 21.27 -14.31
C ASP A 53 -6.21 20.95 -12.97
N ARG A 54 -6.28 21.93 -12.03
CA ARG A 54 -6.96 21.75 -10.72
C ARG A 54 -8.38 21.19 -10.83
N ASN A 55 -9.10 21.52 -11.91
CA ASN A 55 -10.44 20.95 -12.15
C ASN A 55 -10.37 19.44 -12.40
N ALA A 56 -9.42 18.98 -13.23
CA ALA A 56 -9.23 17.55 -13.46
C ALA A 56 -8.85 16.79 -12.16
N TRP A 57 -8.05 17.41 -11.29
CA TRP A 57 -7.77 16.88 -9.94
C TRP A 57 -9.03 16.77 -9.09
N ALA A 58 -9.83 17.84 -9.06
CA ALA A 58 -11.07 17.92 -8.30
C ALA A 58 -12.07 16.85 -8.74
N ASP A 59 -12.30 16.72 -10.04
CA ASP A 59 -13.22 15.75 -10.62
C ASP A 59 -12.76 14.30 -10.41
N ALA A 60 -11.45 14.04 -10.59
CA ALA A 60 -10.87 12.72 -10.37
C ALA A 60 -10.98 12.30 -8.89
N LEU A 61 -10.69 13.21 -7.94
CA LEU A 61 -10.81 12.89 -6.51
C LEU A 61 -12.27 12.74 -6.06
N ALA A 62 -13.19 13.58 -6.54
CA ALA A 62 -14.61 13.43 -6.23
C ALA A 62 -15.11 12.03 -6.66
N LYS A 63 -14.79 11.63 -7.91
CA LYS A 63 -15.16 10.30 -8.42
C LYS A 63 -14.46 9.16 -7.67
N THR A 64 -13.22 9.38 -7.22
CA THR A 64 -12.47 8.42 -6.39
C THR A 64 -13.14 8.18 -5.04
N PHE A 65 -13.49 9.26 -4.32
CA PHE A 65 -14.15 9.17 -3.02
C PHE A 65 -15.52 8.49 -3.12
N GLU A 66 -16.31 8.86 -4.17
CA GLU A 66 -17.60 8.25 -4.45
C GLU A 66 -17.47 6.72 -4.69
N SER A 67 -16.61 6.33 -5.64
CA SER A 67 -16.48 4.92 -6.05
C SER A 67 -15.90 4.03 -4.96
N GLN A 68 -15.01 4.55 -4.12
CA GLN A 68 -14.42 3.84 -2.99
C GLN A 68 -15.25 3.95 -1.70
N LYS A 69 -16.35 4.70 -1.71
CA LYS A 69 -17.20 4.97 -0.54
C LYS A 69 -16.39 5.55 0.64
N ILE A 70 -15.37 6.36 0.35
CA ILE A 70 -14.57 7.03 1.37
C ILE A 70 -15.38 8.21 1.92
N ALA A 71 -15.38 8.37 3.25
CA ALA A 71 -16.00 9.50 3.91
C ALA A 71 -15.43 10.83 3.38
N PRO A 72 -16.25 11.71 2.76
CA PRO A 72 -15.79 12.97 2.17
C PRO A 72 -15.57 14.02 3.27
N THR A 73 -14.54 13.84 4.08
CA THR A 73 -14.13 14.80 5.12
C THR A 73 -12.96 15.63 4.64
N GLU A 74 -12.79 16.82 5.21
CA GLU A 74 -11.65 17.67 4.91
C GLU A 74 -10.33 16.99 5.29
N GLU A 75 -10.31 16.24 6.40
CA GLU A 75 -9.14 15.46 6.83
C GLU A 75 -8.72 14.42 5.79
N ASN A 76 -9.66 13.63 5.26
CA ASN A 76 -9.36 12.62 4.24
C ASN A 76 -8.89 13.26 2.93
N ILE A 77 -9.52 14.35 2.51
CA ILE A 77 -9.11 15.09 1.30
C ILE A 77 -7.69 15.65 1.48
N CYS A 78 -7.43 16.34 2.60
CA CYS A 78 -6.12 16.90 2.91
C CYS A 78 -5.05 15.81 3.06
N SER A 79 -5.41 14.62 3.54
CA SER A 79 -4.49 13.48 3.60
C SER A 79 -4.03 13.03 2.21
N VAL A 80 -4.97 12.90 1.26
CA VAL A 80 -4.64 12.56 -0.14
C VAL A 80 -3.81 13.65 -0.80
N LEU A 81 -4.22 14.91 -0.64
CA LEU A 81 -3.48 16.06 -1.20
C LEU A 81 -2.07 16.16 -0.62
N ALA A 82 -1.88 15.88 0.68
CA ALA A 82 -0.58 15.91 1.34
C ALA A 82 0.37 14.84 0.79
N VAL A 83 -0.12 13.61 0.55
CA VAL A 83 0.68 12.56 -0.10
C VAL A 83 1.04 12.96 -1.52
N ALA A 84 0.08 13.41 -2.33
CA ALA A 84 0.34 13.84 -3.71
C ALA A 84 1.33 15.03 -3.77
N GLN A 85 1.26 15.94 -2.82
CA GLN A 85 2.24 17.04 -2.71
C GLN A 85 3.64 16.51 -2.32
N GLN A 86 3.71 15.54 -1.42
CA GLN A 86 4.98 14.96 -0.98
C GLN A 86 5.66 14.18 -2.10
N GLU A 87 4.91 13.37 -2.84
CA GLU A 87 5.42 12.44 -3.84
C GLU A 87 5.76 13.11 -5.17
N SER A 88 4.93 14.04 -5.63
CA SER A 88 5.04 14.57 -6.99
C SER A 88 4.94 16.09 -7.11
N MET A 89 4.73 16.83 -6.01
CA MET A 89 4.36 18.24 -6.07
C MET A 89 3.16 18.51 -7.00
N TYR A 90 2.17 17.61 -6.94
CA TYR A 90 0.96 17.63 -7.78
C TYR A 90 1.22 17.44 -9.28
N GLN A 91 2.27 16.72 -9.65
CA GLN A 91 2.52 16.35 -11.04
C GLN A 91 2.05 14.92 -11.28
N SER A 92 1.28 14.69 -12.35
CA SER A 92 0.83 13.34 -12.73
C SER A 92 1.96 12.48 -13.29
N ASP A 93 2.95 13.11 -13.92
CA ASP A 93 4.15 12.46 -14.50
C ASP A 93 5.40 13.27 -14.13
N PRO A 94 5.90 13.17 -12.88
CA PRO A 94 7.00 13.99 -12.41
C PRO A 94 8.32 13.61 -13.10
N ALA A 95 9.09 14.62 -13.47
CA ALA A 95 10.42 14.42 -14.01
C ALA A 95 11.41 14.02 -12.89
N VAL A 96 12.27 13.04 -13.18
CA VAL A 96 13.33 12.57 -12.28
C VAL A 96 14.68 13.07 -12.81
N PRO A 97 15.37 13.95 -12.08
CA PRO A 97 16.68 14.44 -12.50
C PRO A 97 17.69 13.31 -12.71
N GLY A 98 18.34 13.27 -13.86
CA GLY A 98 19.36 12.26 -14.17
C GLY A 98 18.82 10.85 -14.40
N LEU A 99 17.51 10.68 -14.64
CA LEU A 99 16.89 9.36 -14.83
C LEU A 99 17.56 8.53 -15.92
N ASN A 100 18.00 9.15 -17.02
CA ASN A 100 18.72 8.49 -18.11
C ASN A 100 20.00 7.79 -17.60
N LYS A 101 20.80 8.46 -16.78
CA LYS A 101 22.02 7.89 -16.18
C LYS A 101 21.70 6.78 -15.18
N ILE A 102 20.68 6.99 -14.33
CA ILE A 102 20.21 6.01 -13.35
C ILE A 102 19.74 4.75 -14.09
N ALA A 103 18.92 4.89 -15.13
CA ALA A 103 18.39 3.78 -15.91
C ALA A 103 19.50 2.96 -16.59
N ARG A 104 20.48 3.62 -17.21
CA ARG A 104 21.62 2.92 -17.83
C ARG A 104 22.42 2.14 -16.80
N LYS A 105 22.81 2.77 -15.70
CA LYS A 105 23.53 2.10 -14.61
C LYS A 105 22.77 0.88 -14.07
N GLU A 106 21.45 0.99 -13.93
CA GLU A 106 20.62 -0.11 -13.44
C GLU A 106 20.51 -1.25 -14.47
N ILE A 107 20.44 -0.93 -15.77
CA ILE A 107 20.47 -1.93 -16.85
C ILE A 107 21.81 -2.69 -16.81
N ASP A 108 22.94 -2.00 -16.71
CA ASP A 108 24.26 -2.62 -16.66
C ASP A 108 24.40 -3.51 -15.42
N ARG A 109 24.01 -3.01 -14.23
CA ARG A 109 24.02 -3.77 -12.97
C ARG A 109 23.20 -5.06 -13.05
N ARG A 110 22.00 -4.99 -13.68
CA ARG A 110 21.15 -6.18 -13.88
C ARG A 110 21.75 -7.16 -14.86
N ALA A 111 22.29 -6.68 -15.96
CA ALA A 111 23.00 -7.53 -16.92
C ALA A 111 24.12 -8.31 -16.23
N GLU A 112 24.96 -7.63 -15.44
CA GLU A 112 26.03 -8.24 -14.65
C GLU A 112 25.49 -9.28 -13.65
N SER A 113 24.44 -8.95 -12.91
CA SER A 113 23.82 -9.86 -11.94
C SER A 113 23.22 -11.12 -12.56
N MET A 114 22.82 -11.04 -13.84
CA MET A 114 22.30 -12.16 -14.62
C MET A 114 23.41 -12.84 -15.47
N HIS A 115 24.68 -12.45 -15.30
CA HIS A 115 25.83 -12.95 -16.05
C HIS A 115 25.69 -12.72 -17.58
N ILE A 116 24.97 -11.65 -17.99
CA ILE A 116 24.84 -11.25 -19.38
C ILE A 116 25.91 -10.20 -19.67
N PRO A 117 26.78 -10.42 -20.68
CA PRO A 117 27.77 -9.43 -21.07
C PRO A 117 27.14 -8.09 -21.46
N VAL A 118 27.56 -7.01 -20.81
CA VAL A 118 26.95 -5.67 -20.95
C VAL A 118 26.96 -5.19 -22.43
N PHE A 119 28.01 -5.54 -23.21
CA PHE A 119 28.07 -5.17 -24.63
C PHE A 119 26.95 -5.78 -25.48
N LEU A 120 26.46 -6.97 -25.13
CA LEU A 120 25.28 -7.59 -25.80
C LEU A 120 24.01 -6.79 -25.53
N VAL A 121 23.82 -6.36 -24.28
CA VAL A 121 22.68 -5.53 -23.92
C VAL A 121 22.76 -4.18 -24.66
N HIS A 122 23.91 -3.53 -24.68
CA HIS A 122 24.08 -2.27 -25.38
C HIS A 122 23.88 -2.43 -26.91
N THR A 123 24.24 -3.59 -27.49
CA THR A 123 23.96 -3.89 -28.89
C THR A 123 22.47 -4.05 -29.14
N ALA A 124 21.76 -4.78 -28.27
CA ALA A 124 20.30 -4.93 -28.35
C ALA A 124 19.57 -3.59 -28.23
N LEU A 125 20.05 -2.67 -27.39
CA LEU A 125 19.49 -1.33 -27.26
C LEU A 125 19.61 -0.44 -28.48
N LYS A 126 20.44 -0.81 -29.47
CA LYS A 126 20.54 -0.09 -30.77
C LYS A 126 19.42 -0.44 -31.75
N ILE A 127 18.61 -1.47 -31.44
CA ILE A 127 17.45 -1.85 -32.25
C ILE A 127 16.45 -0.69 -32.28
N THR A 128 15.86 -0.46 -33.46
CA THR A 128 14.83 0.57 -33.65
C THR A 128 13.54 0.17 -32.95
N SER A 129 13.02 1.06 -32.13
CA SER A 129 11.74 0.88 -31.44
C SER A 129 10.55 1.35 -32.29
N PRO A 130 9.29 1.06 -31.89
CA PRO A 130 8.10 1.39 -32.68
C PRO A 130 7.95 2.89 -33.05
N ASN A 131 8.61 3.79 -32.32
CA ASN A 131 8.57 5.23 -32.60
C ASN A 131 9.67 5.73 -33.56
N GLY A 132 10.42 4.83 -34.18
CA GLY A 132 11.48 5.14 -35.19
C GLY A 132 12.84 5.49 -34.57
N LYS A 133 12.96 5.61 -33.23
CA LYS A 133 14.24 5.83 -32.54
C LYS A 133 14.77 4.51 -31.98
N SER A 134 16.07 4.37 -31.83
CA SER A 134 16.62 3.24 -31.07
C SER A 134 16.25 3.31 -29.61
N TYR A 135 16.20 2.15 -28.92
CA TYR A 135 16.00 2.13 -27.48
C TYR A 135 17.08 2.90 -26.73
N SER A 136 18.32 2.88 -27.24
CA SER A 136 19.42 3.68 -26.70
C SER A 136 19.13 5.17 -26.74
N GLU A 137 18.68 5.73 -27.88
CA GLU A 137 18.33 7.15 -28.01
C GLU A 137 17.15 7.52 -27.10
N ARG A 138 16.17 6.64 -26.94
CA ARG A 138 15.04 6.86 -26.02
C ARG A 138 15.53 6.92 -24.58
N LEU A 139 16.41 6.01 -24.16
CA LEU A 139 17.01 6.00 -22.83
C LEU A 139 17.85 7.26 -22.55
N ASP A 140 18.57 7.78 -23.56
CA ASP A 140 19.36 9.01 -23.39
C ASP A 140 18.51 10.24 -23.12
N THR A 141 17.27 10.25 -23.60
CA THR A 141 16.35 11.38 -23.50
C THR A 141 15.24 11.19 -22.45
N VAL A 142 15.20 10.03 -21.78
CA VAL A 142 14.15 9.72 -20.77
C VAL A 142 14.21 10.69 -19.61
N LYS A 143 13.03 11.19 -19.19
CA LYS A 143 12.89 12.15 -18.09
C LYS A 143 11.95 11.67 -17.00
N THR A 144 10.98 10.80 -17.32
CA THR A 144 9.95 10.36 -16.38
C THR A 144 9.91 8.84 -16.28
N GLU A 145 9.42 8.34 -15.13
CA GLU A 145 9.27 6.90 -14.93
C GLU A 145 8.23 6.28 -15.87
N LYS A 146 7.21 7.03 -16.25
CA LYS A 146 6.25 6.64 -17.28
C LYS A 146 6.96 6.35 -18.61
N GLN A 147 7.84 7.25 -19.04
CA GLN A 147 8.63 7.06 -20.25
C GLN A 147 9.56 5.84 -20.15
N LEU A 148 10.23 5.67 -19.00
CA LEU A 148 11.11 4.53 -18.76
C LEU A 148 10.35 3.20 -18.79
N SER A 149 9.19 3.14 -18.13
CA SER A 149 8.33 1.96 -18.15
C SER A 149 7.87 1.62 -19.57
N ALA A 150 7.46 2.62 -20.35
CA ALA A 150 7.05 2.42 -21.75
C ALA A 150 8.21 1.93 -22.63
N ILE A 151 9.42 2.43 -22.43
CA ILE A 151 10.62 1.94 -23.16
C ILE A 151 10.85 0.46 -22.87
N PHE A 152 10.74 0.05 -21.60
CA PHE A 152 10.89 -1.35 -21.21
C PHE A 152 9.79 -2.23 -21.79
N ASP A 153 8.53 -1.80 -21.67
CA ASP A 153 7.37 -2.55 -22.19
C ASP A 153 7.45 -2.75 -23.71
N ASP A 154 7.86 -1.71 -24.46
CA ASP A 154 8.09 -1.82 -25.91
C ASP A 154 9.22 -2.80 -26.22
N PHE A 155 10.32 -2.75 -25.44
CA PHE A 155 11.48 -3.63 -25.65
C PHE A 155 11.13 -5.10 -25.46
N ILE A 156 10.46 -5.45 -24.37
CA ILE A 156 10.08 -6.85 -24.09
C ILE A 156 8.98 -7.34 -25.02
N SER A 157 8.14 -6.44 -25.56
CA SER A 157 7.07 -6.80 -26.50
C SER A 157 7.58 -7.26 -27.86
N MET A 158 8.87 -7.00 -28.19
CA MET A 158 9.51 -7.56 -29.40
C MET A 158 9.72 -9.09 -29.32
N VAL A 159 9.70 -9.64 -28.10
CA VAL A 159 9.88 -11.07 -27.87
C VAL A 159 8.49 -11.73 -27.75
N PRO A 160 8.20 -12.84 -28.48
CA PRO A 160 6.97 -13.56 -28.28
C PRO A 160 6.73 -13.89 -26.80
N MET A 161 5.55 -13.59 -26.26
CA MET A 161 5.21 -13.73 -24.84
C MET A 161 6.11 -12.89 -23.90
N GLY A 162 6.85 -11.90 -24.38
CA GLY A 162 7.80 -11.11 -23.59
C GLY A 162 7.18 -10.45 -22.36
N GLN A 163 5.97 -9.91 -22.46
CA GLN A 163 5.24 -9.35 -21.31
C GLN A 163 5.01 -10.40 -20.22
N LYS A 164 4.63 -11.63 -20.57
CA LYS A 164 4.40 -12.72 -19.61
C LYS A 164 5.69 -13.20 -18.96
N LEU A 165 6.79 -13.26 -19.73
CA LEU A 165 8.08 -13.78 -19.27
C LEU A 165 8.92 -12.74 -18.53
N PHE A 166 8.88 -11.48 -18.96
CA PHE A 166 9.80 -10.43 -18.51
C PHE A 166 9.11 -9.21 -17.91
N GLY A 167 7.78 -9.11 -17.93
CA GLY A 167 7.05 -7.95 -17.41
C GLY A 167 7.36 -7.62 -15.96
N SER A 168 7.61 -8.63 -15.12
CA SER A 168 8.04 -8.47 -13.73
C SER A 168 9.42 -7.84 -13.57
N LEU A 169 10.25 -7.84 -14.61
CA LEU A 169 11.57 -7.23 -14.62
C LEU A 169 11.55 -5.74 -14.91
N ASN A 170 10.38 -5.14 -15.18
CA ASN A 170 10.29 -3.69 -15.37
C ASN A 170 10.88 -2.95 -14.16
N PRO A 171 11.88 -2.06 -14.37
CA PRO A 171 12.54 -1.38 -13.26
C PRO A 171 11.66 -0.37 -12.52
N VAL A 172 10.53 0.00 -13.11
CA VAL A 172 9.59 0.97 -12.52
C VAL A 172 8.50 0.23 -11.77
N HIS A 173 8.48 0.38 -10.45
CA HIS A 173 7.56 -0.33 -9.56
C HIS A 173 6.45 0.55 -8.98
N THR A 174 6.62 1.88 -9.04
CA THR A 174 5.65 2.86 -8.56
C THR A 174 5.40 3.91 -9.63
N GLY A 175 4.30 4.66 -9.55
CA GLY A 175 4.01 5.70 -10.52
C GLY A 175 2.84 6.61 -10.16
N GLY A 176 2.61 7.57 -11.03
CA GLY A 176 1.52 8.54 -10.91
C GLY A 176 1.72 9.58 -9.82
N PRO A 177 0.72 10.46 -9.59
CA PRO A 177 0.83 11.59 -8.70
C PRO A 177 1.05 11.22 -7.22
N MET A 178 0.71 10.01 -6.81
CA MET A 178 0.90 9.51 -5.46
C MET A 178 1.99 8.44 -5.37
N GLN A 179 2.73 8.14 -6.45
CA GLN A 179 3.78 7.11 -6.48
C GLN A 179 3.31 5.76 -5.93
N VAL A 180 2.09 5.36 -6.28
CA VAL A 180 1.51 4.10 -5.79
C VAL A 180 2.17 2.89 -6.45
N SER A 181 2.29 1.80 -5.70
CA SER A 181 2.81 0.54 -6.21
C SER A 181 1.96 -0.02 -7.36
N ILE A 182 2.60 -0.33 -8.49
CA ILE A 182 1.94 -0.93 -9.65
C ILE A 182 1.42 -2.33 -9.30
N ALA A 183 2.21 -3.14 -8.59
CA ALA A 183 1.79 -4.46 -8.15
C ALA A 183 0.61 -4.41 -7.16
N PHE A 184 0.51 -3.34 -6.35
CA PHE A 184 -0.66 -3.08 -5.53
C PHE A 184 -1.88 -2.77 -6.40
N ALA A 185 -1.73 -1.86 -7.37
CA ALA A 185 -2.82 -1.47 -8.27
C ALA A 185 -3.37 -2.67 -9.08
N GLU A 186 -2.49 -3.53 -9.60
CA GLU A 186 -2.86 -4.75 -10.34
C GLU A 186 -3.72 -5.72 -9.52
N LYS A 187 -3.59 -5.71 -8.19
CA LYS A 187 -4.39 -6.56 -7.28
C LYS A 187 -5.70 -5.92 -6.81
N HIS A 188 -5.89 -4.61 -7.03
CA HIS A 188 -6.99 -3.85 -6.45
C HIS A 188 -7.74 -3.05 -7.50
N THR A 189 -8.16 -3.70 -8.59
CA THR A 189 -8.92 -3.05 -9.68
C THR A 189 -10.44 -3.06 -9.45
N ASP A 190 -10.92 -3.81 -8.47
CA ASP A 190 -12.34 -3.92 -8.16
C ASP A 190 -12.93 -2.57 -7.77
N GLY A 191 -14.01 -2.18 -8.45
CA GLY A 191 -14.67 -0.89 -8.23
C GLY A 191 -13.98 0.30 -8.89
N TYR A 192 -12.94 0.10 -9.71
CA TYR A 192 -12.34 1.16 -10.51
C TYR A 192 -13.38 1.77 -11.47
N PRO A 193 -13.67 3.09 -11.39
CA PRO A 193 -14.86 3.64 -12.04
C PRO A 193 -14.68 4.04 -13.50
N TRP A 194 -13.48 3.90 -14.04
CA TRP A 194 -13.20 4.21 -15.45
C TRP A 194 -12.77 2.98 -16.22
N LYS A 195 -12.98 3.01 -17.54
CA LYS A 195 -12.43 1.99 -18.43
C LYS A 195 -10.90 2.11 -18.44
N ILE A 196 -10.22 0.98 -18.24
CA ILE A 196 -8.78 0.88 -18.40
C ILE A 196 -8.49 0.62 -19.87
N ASP A 197 -7.88 1.60 -20.54
CA ASP A 197 -7.42 1.46 -21.91
C ASP A 197 -5.94 1.06 -21.89
N GLY A 198 -5.66 -0.22 -22.18
CA GLY A 198 -4.33 -0.81 -22.06
C GLY A 198 -4.14 -1.62 -20.79
N THR A 199 -3.12 -1.32 -20.00
CA THR A 199 -2.76 -2.07 -18.78
C THR A 199 -2.98 -1.23 -17.52
N VAL A 200 -3.17 -1.92 -16.37
CA VAL A 200 -3.24 -1.25 -15.05
C VAL A 200 -1.97 -0.44 -14.77
N ARG A 201 -0.81 -0.94 -15.20
CA ARG A 201 0.46 -0.19 -15.13
C ARG A 201 0.38 1.16 -15.84
N GLN A 202 -0.15 1.20 -17.06
CA GLN A 202 -0.33 2.44 -17.81
C GLN A 202 -1.35 3.37 -17.15
N GLU A 203 -2.41 2.80 -16.59
CA GLU A 203 -3.44 3.56 -15.88
C GLU A 203 -2.91 4.21 -14.60
N VAL A 204 -2.03 3.56 -13.84
CA VAL A 204 -1.35 4.13 -12.66
C VAL A 204 -0.60 5.43 -13.00
N PHE A 205 -0.04 5.54 -14.21
CA PHE A 205 0.63 6.78 -14.68
C PHE A 205 -0.34 7.86 -15.17
N SER A 206 -1.64 7.61 -15.21
CA SER A 206 -2.64 8.64 -15.45
C SER A 206 -2.96 9.42 -14.17
N LEU A 207 -3.49 10.65 -14.30
CA LEU A 207 -3.95 11.42 -13.15
C LEU A 207 -5.02 10.65 -12.37
N ARG A 208 -6.07 10.18 -13.05
CA ARG A 208 -7.20 9.48 -12.45
C ARG A 208 -6.80 8.15 -11.81
N GLY A 209 -5.99 7.36 -12.51
CA GLY A 209 -5.53 6.06 -12.01
C GLY A 209 -4.60 6.19 -10.82
N GLY A 210 -3.58 7.06 -10.92
CA GLY A 210 -2.65 7.29 -9.81
C GLY A 210 -3.33 7.85 -8.55
N LEU A 211 -4.35 8.73 -8.72
CA LEU A 211 -5.16 9.21 -7.60
C LEU A 211 -6.06 8.10 -7.03
N TRP A 212 -6.72 7.33 -7.88
CA TRP A 212 -7.63 6.29 -7.40
C TRP A 212 -6.89 5.19 -6.64
N PHE A 213 -5.86 4.61 -7.22
CA PHE A 213 -5.07 3.55 -6.57
C PHE A 213 -4.29 4.07 -5.35
N GLY A 214 -3.77 5.30 -5.42
CA GLY A 214 -3.09 5.92 -4.28
C GLY A 214 -4.02 6.22 -3.12
N THR A 215 -5.22 6.73 -3.39
CA THR A 215 -6.25 6.96 -2.37
C THR A 215 -6.73 5.64 -1.76
N TYR A 216 -6.91 4.61 -2.60
CA TYR A 216 -7.26 3.27 -2.13
C TYR A 216 -6.20 2.73 -1.17
N HIS A 217 -4.93 2.83 -1.53
CA HIS A 217 -3.83 2.40 -0.69
C HIS A 217 -3.76 3.16 0.64
N LEU A 218 -4.02 4.47 0.62
CA LEU A 218 -3.94 5.32 1.80
C LEU A 218 -5.13 5.13 2.76
N LEU A 219 -6.35 5.06 2.22
CA LEU A 219 -7.57 5.21 3.03
C LEU A 219 -8.47 3.97 3.05
N ASN A 220 -8.40 3.10 2.03
CA ASN A 220 -9.39 2.03 1.86
C ASN A 220 -8.99 0.71 2.54
N TYR A 221 -8.49 0.78 3.77
CA TYR A 221 -8.33 -0.37 4.65
C TYR A 221 -8.76 0.00 6.08
N PRO A 222 -9.44 -0.91 6.81
CA PRO A 222 -9.85 -0.66 8.17
C PRO A 222 -8.62 -0.66 9.09
N ALA A 223 -8.44 0.39 9.89
CA ALA A 223 -7.39 0.48 10.90
C ALA A 223 -7.89 1.27 12.12
N ASN A 224 -7.45 0.84 13.30
CA ASN A 224 -7.82 1.44 14.60
C ASN A 224 -6.76 2.48 15.04
N TYR A 225 -6.28 3.30 14.08
CA TYR A 225 -5.34 4.38 14.39
C TYR A 225 -6.08 5.60 14.94
N ASP A 226 -5.52 6.20 15.96
CA ASP A 226 -5.98 7.44 16.57
C ASP A 226 -5.48 8.69 15.84
N GLU A 227 -4.39 8.54 15.05
CA GLU A 227 -3.79 9.61 14.28
C GLU A 227 -3.60 9.21 12.80
N PRO A 228 -3.83 10.14 11.84
CA PRO A 228 -3.55 9.92 10.41
C PRO A 228 -2.07 9.62 10.11
N LEU A 229 -1.17 10.06 10.99
CA LEU A 229 0.27 9.87 10.92
C LEU A 229 0.66 8.40 10.63
N TYR A 230 -0.02 7.45 11.27
CA TYR A 230 0.24 6.02 11.09
C TYR A 230 -0.18 5.51 9.71
N ARG A 231 -1.25 6.09 9.12
CA ARG A 231 -1.63 5.77 7.73
C ARG A 231 -0.61 6.27 6.72
N PHE A 232 0.04 7.41 6.99
CA PHE A 232 1.11 7.90 6.13
C PHE A 232 2.35 7.01 6.22
N ALA A 233 2.67 6.50 7.39
CA ALA A 233 3.74 5.52 7.55
C ALA A 233 3.42 4.21 6.81
N ASP A 234 2.18 3.72 6.95
CA ASP A 234 1.71 2.51 6.26
C ASP A 234 1.64 2.69 4.75
N PHE A 235 1.33 3.89 4.26
CA PHE A 235 1.37 4.21 2.82
C PHE A 235 2.76 3.96 2.23
N ASN A 236 3.80 4.27 2.98
CA ASN A 236 5.19 4.09 2.57
C ASN A 236 5.70 2.66 2.80
N ALA A 237 5.31 2.03 3.92
CA ALA A 237 5.88 0.75 4.39
C ALA A 237 4.98 -0.46 4.14
N GLY A 238 3.73 -0.25 3.70
CA GLY A 238 2.72 -1.30 3.56
C GLY A 238 1.65 -1.27 4.67
N TRP A 239 0.46 -1.77 4.35
CA TRP A 239 -0.67 -1.78 5.26
C TRP A 239 -0.32 -2.44 6.60
N TYR A 240 -0.73 -1.80 7.69
CA TYR A 240 -0.51 -2.21 9.07
C TYR A 240 0.96 -2.22 9.55
N ALA A 241 1.91 -1.68 8.79
CA ALA A 241 3.31 -1.63 9.22
C ALA A 241 3.48 -0.93 10.57
N SER A 242 2.74 0.15 10.84
CA SER A 242 2.78 0.88 12.11
C SER A 242 2.26 0.05 13.29
N ARG A 243 1.15 -0.70 13.10
CA ARG A 243 0.63 -1.64 14.10
C ARG A 243 1.59 -2.80 14.32
N ASN A 244 2.14 -3.34 13.25
CA ASN A 244 3.07 -4.45 13.32
C ASN A 244 4.38 -4.07 14.01
N ALA A 245 4.89 -2.85 13.78
CA ALA A 245 6.04 -2.30 14.51
C ALA A 245 5.76 -2.18 16.02
N ALA A 246 4.54 -1.79 16.41
CA ALA A 246 4.14 -1.78 17.81
C ALA A 246 4.09 -3.21 18.40
N PHE A 247 3.60 -4.19 17.63
CA PHE A 247 3.62 -5.59 18.04
C PHE A 247 5.06 -6.11 18.18
N GLN A 248 5.98 -5.80 17.25
CA GLN A 248 7.40 -6.13 17.36
C GLN A 248 8.05 -5.52 18.62
N SER A 249 7.68 -4.27 18.96
CA SER A 249 8.12 -3.64 20.21
C SER A 249 7.63 -4.39 21.44
N ALA A 250 6.35 -4.83 21.44
CA ALA A 250 5.80 -5.66 22.50
C ALA A 250 6.49 -7.04 22.59
N VAL A 251 6.73 -7.70 21.47
CA VAL A 251 7.51 -8.94 21.41
C VAL A 251 8.91 -8.75 21.98
N SER A 252 9.59 -7.67 21.59
CA SER A 252 10.94 -7.38 22.10
C SER A 252 10.96 -7.25 23.62
N ARG A 253 9.97 -6.57 24.21
CA ARG A 253 9.83 -6.44 25.68
C ARG A 253 9.50 -7.76 26.35
N ALA A 254 8.57 -8.53 25.75
CA ALA A 254 8.13 -9.81 26.30
C ALA A 254 9.24 -10.86 26.25
N SER A 255 9.99 -10.97 25.17
CA SER A 255 10.99 -12.01 24.90
C SER A 255 12.41 -11.64 25.33
N GLY A 256 12.72 -10.36 25.50
CA GLY A 256 14.09 -9.86 25.68
C GLY A 256 14.92 -9.82 24.38
N VAL A 257 14.35 -10.19 23.22
CA VAL A 257 15.02 -10.17 21.92
C VAL A 257 14.81 -8.80 21.27
N LYS A 258 15.88 -8.09 20.96
CA LYS A 258 15.80 -6.81 20.22
C LYS A 258 15.41 -7.10 18.76
N LEU A 259 14.26 -6.59 18.32
CA LEU A 259 13.78 -6.67 16.94
C LEU A 259 13.95 -5.33 16.24
N ALA A 260 14.08 -5.37 14.91
CA ALA A 260 13.80 -4.23 14.06
C ALA A 260 12.29 -3.92 14.14
N LEU A 261 11.95 -2.63 14.18
CA LEU A 261 10.55 -2.20 14.18
C LEU A 261 10.17 -1.81 12.74
N ASP A 262 10.25 -2.76 11.83
CA ASP A 262 10.04 -2.62 10.40
C ASP A 262 8.61 -2.97 9.94
N GLY A 263 7.85 -3.64 10.81
CA GLY A 263 6.50 -4.10 10.50
C GLY A 263 6.44 -5.50 9.90
N ASP A 264 7.57 -6.16 9.63
CA ASP A 264 7.62 -7.50 9.07
C ASP A 264 7.44 -8.56 10.15
N LEU A 265 6.28 -9.21 10.15
CA LEU A 265 5.95 -10.24 11.15
C LEU A 265 6.47 -11.62 10.76
N ILE A 266 6.54 -11.91 9.47
CA ILE A 266 7.01 -13.18 8.91
C ILE A 266 7.87 -12.93 7.68
N ALA A 267 8.63 -13.93 7.24
CA ALA A 267 9.20 -13.97 5.90
C ALA A 267 8.12 -14.43 4.91
N TYR A 268 7.45 -13.46 4.26
CA TYR A 268 6.39 -13.75 3.29
C TYR A 268 6.94 -14.54 2.09
N GLY A 269 6.19 -15.54 1.65
CA GLY A 269 6.61 -16.42 0.53
C GLY A 269 7.69 -17.45 0.89
N SER A 270 8.12 -17.54 2.16
CA SER A 270 9.06 -18.53 2.67
C SER A 270 8.44 -19.36 3.79
N SER A 271 8.85 -20.62 3.89
CA SER A 271 8.57 -21.49 5.05
C SER A 271 9.50 -21.22 6.23
N GLU A 272 10.58 -20.48 6.01
CA GLU A 272 11.53 -20.14 7.06
C GLU A 272 10.95 -19.11 8.01
N ALA A 273 11.31 -19.24 9.29
CA ALA A 273 10.86 -18.30 10.31
C ALA A 273 11.73 -17.04 10.32
N GLY A 274 11.10 -15.88 10.10
CA GLY A 274 11.77 -14.59 10.25
C GLY A 274 12.08 -14.24 11.70
N SER A 275 12.81 -13.13 11.90
CA SER A 275 13.28 -12.69 13.24
C SER A 275 12.15 -12.49 14.25
N THR A 276 11.05 -11.84 13.83
CA THR A 276 9.86 -11.62 14.67
C THR A 276 9.23 -12.95 15.06
N GLU A 277 9.02 -13.85 14.11
CA GLU A 277 8.45 -15.17 14.37
C GLU A 277 9.32 -15.99 15.33
N LEU A 278 10.65 -16.00 15.15
CA LEU A 278 11.59 -16.69 16.04
C LEU A 278 11.54 -16.12 17.47
N ALA A 279 11.44 -14.82 17.63
CA ALA A 279 11.31 -14.18 18.94
C ALA A 279 9.99 -14.56 19.63
N VAL A 280 8.88 -14.63 18.88
CA VAL A 280 7.58 -15.07 19.39
C VAL A 280 7.62 -16.56 19.77
N ARG A 281 8.25 -17.41 18.97
CA ARG A 281 8.38 -18.86 19.27
C ARG A 281 9.11 -19.12 20.59
N LYS A 282 10.05 -18.26 21.01
CA LYS A 282 10.67 -18.33 22.35
C LYS A 282 9.67 -18.17 23.49
N LEU A 283 8.53 -17.54 23.22
CA LEU A 283 7.45 -17.34 24.18
C LEU A 283 6.35 -18.41 24.12
N SER A 284 6.49 -19.43 23.24
CA SER A 284 5.44 -20.42 22.94
C SER A 284 4.83 -21.05 24.21
N THR A 285 5.69 -21.51 25.14
CA THR A 285 5.24 -22.10 26.42
C THR A 285 4.48 -21.09 27.28
N THR A 286 5.00 -19.87 27.42
CA THR A 286 4.38 -18.81 28.23
C THR A 286 3.04 -18.37 27.64
N LEU A 287 2.93 -18.32 26.29
CA LEU A 287 1.72 -17.94 25.59
C LEU A 287 0.71 -19.11 25.48
N GLY A 288 1.13 -20.35 25.71
CA GLY A 288 0.33 -21.55 25.48
C GLY A 288 -0.08 -21.70 23.99
N LEU A 289 0.84 -21.43 23.07
CA LEU A 289 0.62 -21.51 21.63
C LEU A 289 1.70 -22.37 20.96
N SER A 290 1.31 -23.25 20.05
CA SER A 290 2.25 -24.02 19.24
C SER A 290 2.95 -23.12 18.20
N ASN A 291 4.10 -23.55 17.68
CA ASN A 291 4.79 -22.83 16.60
C ASN A 291 3.94 -22.68 15.33
N SER A 292 3.11 -23.67 15.03
CA SER A 292 2.15 -23.60 13.90
C SER A 292 1.04 -22.60 14.14
N ASP A 293 0.52 -22.51 15.37
CA ASP A 293 -0.49 -21.50 15.75
C ASP A 293 0.11 -20.10 15.69
N ILE A 294 1.34 -19.92 16.15
CA ILE A 294 2.08 -18.67 16.07
C ILE A 294 2.16 -18.23 14.60
N ARG A 295 2.68 -19.08 13.73
CA ARG A 295 2.83 -18.79 12.30
C ARG A 295 1.49 -18.40 11.66
N ARG A 296 0.47 -19.22 11.82
CA ARG A 296 -0.88 -18.98 11.26
C ARG A 296 -1.48 -17.65 11.74
N GLN A 297 -1.18 -17.22 12.96
CA GLN A 297 -1.68 -15.96 13.49
C GLN A 297 -0.85 -14.76 12.99
N LEU A 298 0.47 -14.89 12.86
CA LEU A 298 1.34 -13.87 12.28
C LEU A 298 1.04 -13.62 10.80
N GLU A 299 0.62 -14.64 10.05
CA GLU A 299 0.19 -14.52 8.64
C GLU A 299 -1.00 -13.57 8.44
N LYS A 300 -1.77 -13.28 9.51
CA LYS A 300 -2.84 -12.27 9.48
C LYS A 300 -2.32 -10.83 9.64
N GLY A 301 -1.01 -10.65 9.68
CA GLY A 301 -0.37 -9.35 9.89
C GLY A 301 -0.66 -8.29 8.83
N ASP A 302 -1.22 -8.67 7.67
CA ASP A 302 -1.67 -7.79 6.60
C ASP A 302 -3.16 -7.43 6.67
N SER A 303 -3.85 -7.79 7.77
CA SER A 303 -5.28 -7.56 7.97
C SER A 303 -5.62 -7.12 9.38
N LEU A 304 -6.78 -6.45 9.56
CA LEU A 304 -7.30 -6.08 10.88
C LEU A 304 -7.58 -7.31 11.77
N ALA A 305 -7.76 -8.49 11.17
CA ALA A 305 -8.03 -9.72 11.92
C ALA A 305 -6.88 -10.13 12.85
N PHE A 306 -5.66 -9.65 12.60
CA PHE A 306 -4.51 -9.91 13.49
C PHE A 306 -4.74 -9.40 14.91
N GLU A 307 -5.34 -8.22 15.07
CA GLU A 307 -5.63 -7.63 16.39
C GLU A 307 -6.59 -8.47 17.25
N LYS A 308 -7.42 -9.32 16.60
CA LYS A 308 -8.38 -10.20 17.25
C LYS A 308 -7.76 -11.54 17.66
N THR A 309 -6.53 -11.84 17.25
CA THR A 309 -5.87 -13.11 17.55
C THR A 309 -5.46 -13.21 19.03
N ASP A 310 -5.40 -14.45 19.52
CA ASP A 310 -4.90 -14.72 20.87
C ASP A 310 -3.43 -14.34 21.00
N LEU A 311 -2.64 -14.55 19.95
CA LEU A 311 -1.24 -14.17 19.91
C LEU A 311 -1.06 -12.67 20.16
N TYR A 312 -1.78 -11.83 19.40
CA TYR A 312 -1.70 -10.38 19.56
C TYR A 312 -2.03 -9.94 20.97
N LYS A 313 -3.16 -10.41 21.49
CA LYS A 313 -3.65 -10.06 22.85
C LYS A 313 -2.68 -10.52 23.94
N LYS A 314 -2.25 -11.78 23.89
CA LYS A 314 -1.35 -12.38 24.90
C LYS A 314 0.04 -11.73 24.89
N VAL A 315 0.60 -11.41 23.73
CA VAL A 315 1.90 -10.73 23.63
C VAL A 315 1.84 -9.34 24.25
N PHE A 316 0.81 -8.53 23.90
CA PHE A 316 0.66 -7.22 24.52
C PHE A 316 0.43 -7.32 26.04
N ALA A 317 -0.45 -8.20 26.50
CA ALA A 317 -0.68 -8.41 27.94
C ALA A 317 0.61 -8.77 28.68
N LEU A 318 1.42 -9.71 28.17
CA LEU A 318 2.69 -10.09 28.75
C LEU A 318 3.71 -8.95 28.76
N ALA A 319 3.79 -8.19 27.67
CA ALA A 319 4.70 -7.06 27.56
C ALA A 319 4.32 -5.90 28.48
N GLU A 320 3.02 -5.62 28.63
CA GLU A 320 2.48 -4.62 29.54
C GLU A 320 2.69 -5.01 30.99
N GLN A 321 2.46 -6.30 31.36
CA GLN A 321 2.77 -6.83 32.68
C GLN A 321 4.25 -6.63 33.03
N LYS A 322 5.17 -6.95 32.12
CA LYS A 322 6.61 -6.76 32.33
C LYS A 322 7.02 -5.28 32.39
N SER A 323 6.33 -4.42 31.70
CA SER A 323 6.66 -2.98 31.59
C SER A 323 6.00 -2.13 32.68
N GLY A 324 4.99 -2.64 33.36
CA GLY A 324 4.17 -1.90 34.34
C GLY A 324 3.34 -0.76 33.74
N LYS A 325 3.16 -0.74 32.40
CA LYS A 325 2.41 0.31 31.70
C LYS A 325 1.77 -0.21 30.41
N THR A 326 0.69 0.45 30.01
CA THR A 326 0.06 0.24 28.69
C THR A 326 1.04 0.61 27.56
N LEU A 327 1.10 -0.21 26.51
CA LEU A 327 1.93 0.00 25.36
C LEU A 327 1.12 0.57 24.17
N PRO A 328 1.70 1.44 23.34
CA PRO A 328 1.04 1.93 22.14
C PRO A 328 0.72 0.79 21.18
N ARG A 329 -0.41 0.89 20.47
CA ARG A 329 -0.86 -0.07 19.46
C ARG A 329 -0.41 0.27 18.05
N ALA A 330 0.20 1.44 17.86
CA ALA A 330 0.88 1.86 16.65
C ALA A 330 2.19 2.58 16.99
N ILE A 331 3.23 2.36 16.19
CA ILE A 331 4.55 3.01 16.28
C ILE A 331 5.02 3.24 14.85
N LEU A 332 5.66 4.39 14.61
CA LEU A 332 6.25 4.65 13.29
C LEU A 332 7.35 3.63 12.99
N PRO A 333 7.30 2.91 11.86
CA PRO A 333 8.34 1.97 11.46
C PRO A 333 9.69 2.65 11.30
N GLY A 334 10.77 1.96 11.73
CA GLY A 334 12.14 2.44 11.65
C GLY A 334 12.85 2.09 10.35
N ILE A 335 12.13 2.00 9.22
CA ILE A 335 12.67 1.56 7.93
C ILE A 335 13.48 2.70 7.31
N GLN A 336 14.71 2.41 6.86
CA GLN A 336 15.50 3.30 6.02
C GLN A 336 14.95 3.29 4.59
N LEU A 337 14.80 4.48 3.99
CA LEU A 337 14.36 4.62 2.62
C LEU A 337 15.57 4.53 1.69
N GLU A 338 15.64 3.45 0.94
CA GLU A 338 16.73 3.20 0.00
C GLU A 338 16.24 3.33 -1.44
N SER A 339 16.85 4.21 -2.21
CA SER A 339 16.59 4.37 -3.63
C SER A 339 17.78 5.06 -4.29
N PRO A 340 18.12 4.74 -5.54
CA PRO A 340 19.12 5.48 -6.31
C PRO A 340 18.85 7.00 -6.42
N LYS A 341 17.63 7.42 -6.13
CA LYS A 341 17.17 8.82 -6.14
C LYS A 341 17.34 9.52 -4.79
N ILE A 342 17.56 8.77 -3.70
CA ILE A 342 17.67 9.29 -2.34
C ILE A 342 19.15 9.46 -1.99
N THR A 343 19.56 10.70 -1.75
CA THR A 343 20.95 11.06 -1.40
C THR A 343 21.15 11.33 0.09
N ARG A 344 20.10 11.19 0.92
CA ARG A 344 20.10 11.45 2.37
C ARG A 344 19.52 10.25 3.11
N ASN A 345 19.92 10.06 4.36
CA ASN A 345 19.32 9.05 5.24
C ASN A 345 17.89 9.47 5.63
N LEU A 346 16.91 9.00 4.88
CA LEU A 346 15.49 9.23 5.12
C LEU A 346 14.85 7.96 5.66
N THR A 347 13.83 8.11 6.49
CA THR A 347 13.09 6.98 7.09
C THR A 347 11.61 7.09 6.80
N THR A 348 10.89 5.97 6.92
CA THR A 348 9.42 5.95 6.90
C THR A 348 8.83 6.94 7.93
N ALA A 349 9.42 7.04 9.12
CA ALA A 349 8.99 8.00 10.14
C ALA A 349 9.18 9.46 9.68
N TRP A 350 10.27 9.77 8.98
CA TRP A 350 10.48 11.09 8.38
C TRP A 350 9.43 11.38 7.33
N PHE A 351 9.17 10.41 6.44
CA PHE A 351 8.13 10.53 5.41
C PHE A 351 6.76 10.82 6.02
N ALA A 352 6.32 10.00 6.98
CA ALA A 352 5.03 10.14 7.62
C ALA A 352 4.85 11.52 8.29
N LYS A 353 5.84 11.99 9.04
CA LYS A 353 5.81 13.32 9.67
C LYS A 353 5.75 14.44 8.63
N ARG A 354 6.50 14.30 7.53
CA ARG A 354 6.50 15.29 6.45
C ARG A 354 5.16 15.39 5.73
N VAL A 355 4.49 14.26 5.54
CA VAL A 355 3.13 14.23 4.98
C VAL A 355 2.14 14.82 5.98
N ASP A 356 2.24 14.49 7.26
CA ASP A 356 1.35 15.02 8.30
C ASP A 356 1.47 16.53 8.44
N ASP A 357 2.68 17.09 8.40
CA ASP A 357 2.91 18.55 8.35
C ASP A 357 2.20 19.22 7.16
N ARG A 358 2.13 18.53 5.99
CA ARG A 358 1.42 19.02 4.81
C ARG A 358 -0.09 18.95 5.00
N ARG A 359 -0.58 17.84 5.58
CA ARG A 359 -2.00 17.68 5.92
C ARG A 359 -2.45 18.76 6.89
N ALA A 360 -1.69 19.00 7.96
CA ALA A 360 -2.00 20.05 8.93
C ALA A 360 -2.11 21.43 8.27
N ARG A 361 -1.15 21.78 7.40
CA ARG A 361 -1.25 23.05 6.63
C ARG A 361 -2.45 23.09 5.69
N CYS A 362 -2.81 21.99 5.06
CA CYS A 362 -4.02 21.90 4.22
C CYS A 362 -5.28 22.13 5.06
N MET A 363 -5.33 21.59 6.27
CA MET A 363 -6.44 21.78 7.23
C MET A 363 -6.48 23.20 7.83
N GLY A 364 -5.41 23.97 7.72
CA GLY A 364 -5.28 25.28 8.38
C GLY A 364 -4.87 25.19 9.85
N LEU A 365 -4.20 24.10 10.23
CA LEU A 365 -3.69 23.81 11.59
C LEU A 365 -2.22 24.22 11.74
#